data_94e65e3d0d92c95546d1ce3127f8b78c
#
_entry.id   94e65e3d0d92c95546d1ce3127f8b78c
#
_cell.length_a   1.000
_cell.length_b   1.000
_cell.length_c   1.000
_cell.angle_alpha   90.00
_cell.angle_beta   90.00
_cell.angle_gamma   90.00
#
_symmetry.space_group_name_H-M   'P 1'
#
loop_
_entity.id
_entity.type
_entity.pdbx_description
1 polymer ?
#
loop_
_entity_poly.entity_id
_entity_poly.type
_entity_poly.pdbx_seq_one_letter_code
_entity_poly.pdbx_strand_id
1 'polypeptide(L)'
;MRMYKMMGLGLAILLSLSVTGCGVKQVAMSGEGESYAVVDATGQKVKIPGKPKRILGNSASIDTMLLGVVTADHLVGATEADRDPAISYIAEDTKDIPMTIPLSGLSMELVTQARPDLVVASTYTKGEELTMYRNLGIPVVVIDGPRSIQQVKDDVRIIAAAVGEKERGENVIREMDRQLKEVDDTLGARTDKKPVVYLV
;
A
#
# COMPACT_ATOMS: atom_id res chain seq x y z
N MET A 1 -26.70 -30.43 76.29
CA MET A 1 -27.15 -31.58 75.47
C MET A 1 -27.85 -31.03 74.24
N ARG A 2 -27.37 -31.31 73.03
CA ARG A 2 -27.90 -30.99 71.65
C ARG A 2 -28.17 -29.51 71.36
N MET A 3 -27.40 -28.72 70.74
CA MET A 3 -26.87 -28.76 69.36
C MET A 3 -27.94 -28.82 68.27
N TYR A 4 -28.24 -27.66 67.64
CA TYR A 4 -28.63 -27.61 66.23
C TYR A 4 -28.01 -26.40 65.56
N LYS A 5 -27.24 -26.69 64.52
CA LYS A 5 -26.71 -25.77 63.54
C LYS A 5 -27.86 -25.32 62.63
N MET A 6 -28.00 -24.04 62.37
CA MET A 6 -28.75 -23.55 61.24
C MET A 6 -27.81 -22.80 60.30
N MET A 7 -27.69 -23.37 59.14
CA MET A 7 -26.91 -22.93 58.01
C MET A 7 -27.70 -21.85 57.26
N GLY A 8 -27.25 -20.62 57.34
CA GLY A 8 -27.79 -19.52 56.55
C GLY A 8 -27.20 -19.46 55.17
N LEU A 9 -28.02 -19.71 54.14
CA LEU A 9 -27.67 -19.63 52.73
C LEU A 9 -27.76 -18.19 52.30
N GLY A 10 -26.62 -17.51 52.17
CA GLY A 10 -26.52 -16.16 51.61
C GLY A 10 -26.51 -16.19 50.11
N LEU A 11 -27.62 -15.78 49.49
CA LEU A 11 -27.74 -15.61 48.04
C LEU A 11 -27.12 -14.26 47.61
N ALA A 12 -25.87 -14.30 47.12
CA ALA A 12 -25.20 -13.14 46.51
C ALA A 12 -25.72 -12.92 45.09
N ILE A 13 -26.59 -11.92 44.89
CA ILE A 13 -27.01 -11.49 43.56
C ILE A 13 -25.90 -10.61 42.98
N LEU A 14 -25.11 -11.13 42.03
CA LEU A 14 -24.21 -10.38 41.22
C LEU A 14 -24.98 -9.61 40.14
N LEU A 15 -25.16 -8.31 40.34
CA LEU A 15 -25.68 -7.38 39.32
C LEU A 15 -24.60 -7.12 38.32
N SER A 16 -24.62 -7.82 37.18
CA SER A 16 -23.75 -7.51 36.01
C SER A 16 -24.28 -6.27 35.29
N LEU A 17 -23.67 -5.10 35.52
CA LEU A 17 -23.90 -3.92 34.69
C LEU A 17 -23.29 -4.18 33.29
N SER A 18 -24.15 -4.47 32.33
CA SER A 18 -23.80 -4.46 30.90
C SER A 18 -23.65 -3.01 30.44
N VAL A 19 -22.43 -2.50 30.39
CA VAL A 19 -22.11 -1.25 29.73
C VAL A 19 -22.23 -1.47 28.23
N THR A 20 -23.34 -1.10 27.64
CA THR A 20 -23.50 -1.04 26.18
C THR A 20 -22.75 0.19 25.67
N GLY A 21 -21.43 0.06 25.48
CA GLY A 21 -20.65 1.05 24.78
C GLY A 21 -21.08 1.07 23.31
N CYS A 22 -21.51 2.22 22.80
CA CYS A 22 -21.66 2.49 21.38
C CYS A 22 -20.26 2.31 20.72
N GLY A 23 -19.97 1.10 20.29
CA GLY A 23 -18.80 0.81 19.48
C GLY A 23 -18.99 1.44 18.11
N VAL A 24 -18.20 2.46 17.81
CA VAL A 24 -17.91 2.83 16.43
C VAL A 24 -17.50 1.53 15.74
N LYS A 25 -18.27 1.08 14.74
CA LYS A 25 -17.89 -0.07 13.91
C LYS A 25 -16.58 0.31 13.21
N GLN A 26 -15.46 -0.10 13.79
CA GLN A 26 -14.23 -0.19 13.02
C GLN A 26 -14.51 -1.12 11.84
N VAL A 27 -14.37 -0.60 10.64
CA VAL A 27 -14.39 -1.41 9.42
C VAL A 27 -13.32 -2.46 9.61
N ALA A 28 -13.72 -3.72 9.79
CA ALA A 28 -12.80 -4.84 9.91
C ALA A 28 -12.03 -4.93 8.58
N MET A 29 -10.76 -4.57 8.62
CA MET A 29 -9.86 -4.72 7.47
C MET A 29 -9.50 -6.19 7.38
N SER A 30 -10.04 -6.85 6.36
CA SER A 30 -9.89 -8.28 6.10
C SER A 30 -8.67 -8.54 5.23
N GLY A 31 -7.47 -8.46 5.82
CA GLY A 31 -6.29 -9.09 5.22
C GLY A 31 -6.24 -10.57 5.60
N GLU A 32 -5.98 -11.46 4.67
CA GLU A 32 -5.70 -12.86 4.99
C GLU A 32 -4.26 -13.00 5.52
N GLY A 33 -4.10 -13.73 6.64
CA GLY A 33 -2.78 -14.02 7.22
C GLY A 33 -2.48 -13.25 8.51
N GLU A 34 -1.30 -13.51 9.08
CA GLU A 34 -0.82 -12.83 10.27
C GLU A 34 -0.43 -11.37 9.97
N SER A 35 -0.67 -10.49 10.94
CA SER A 35 -0.25 -9.09 10.82
C SER A 35 1.28 -8.97 10.84
N TYR A 36 1.82 -8.11 10.00
CA TYR A 36 3.25 -7.82 9.93
C TYR A 36 3.49 -6.31 9.89
N ALA A 37 4.74 -5.90 9.90
CA ALA A 37 5.10 -4.49 9.81
C ALA A 37 6.20 -4.26 8.78
N VAL A 38 6.10 -3.12 8.10
CA VAL A 38 7.07 -2.65 7.11
C VAL A 38 7.60 -1.31 7.57
N VAL A 39 8.89 -1.06 7.38
CA VAL A 39 9.48 0.28 7.53
C VAL A 39 9.40 0.95 6.17
N ASP A 40 8.72 2.08 6.11
CA ASP A 40 8.55 2.86 4.89
C ASP A 40 9.75 3.81 4.64
N ALA A 41 9.75 4.54 3.53
CA ALA A 41 10.84 5.44 3.16
C ALA A 41 11.02 6.62 4.15
N THR A 42 10.01 6.93 4.95
CA THR A 42 10.10 7.96 6.00
C THR A 42 10.69 7.42 7.31
N GLY A 43 10.99 6.13 7.38
CA GLY A 43 11.44 5.44 8.58
C GLY A 43 10.31 5.04 9.53
N GLN A 44 9.04 5.24 9.15
CA GLN A 44 7.90 4.85 9.96
C GLN A 44 7.65 3.34 9.85
N LYS A 45 7.36 2.71 11.00
CA LYS A 45 6.93 1.32 11.07
C LYS A 45 5.42 1.24 10.88
N VAL A 46 5.00 0.81 9.69
CA VAL A 46 3.58 0.66 9.32
C VAL A 46 3.14 -0.77 9.59
N LYS A 47 2.08 -0.93 10.40
CA LYS A 47 1.48 -2.24 10.66
C LYS A 47 0.48 -2.56 9.55
N ILE A 48 0.65 -3.72 8.92
CA ILE A 48 -0.25 -4.28 7.89
C ILE A 48 -1.04 -5.42 8.56
N PRO A 49 -2.38 -5.33 8.64
CA PRO A 49 -3.21 -6.30 9.36
C PRO A 49 -3.21 -7.73 8.80
N GLY A 50 -2.86 -7.88 7.54
CA GLY A 50 -2.74 -9.13 6.80
C GLY A 50 -2.32 -8.82 5.38
N LYS A 51 -2.21 -9.81 4.49
CA LYS A 51 -1.85 -9.59 3.09
C LYS A 51 -2.91 -8.75 2.39
N PRO A 52 -2.56 -7.54 1.86
CA PRO A 52 -3.54 -6.65 1.24
C PRO A 52 -4.14 -7.26 -0.03
N LYS A 53 -5.44 -7.02 -0.22
CA LYS A 53 -6.19 -7.44 -1.40
C LYS A 53 -6.85 -6.28 -2.15
N ARG A 54 -6.83 -5.09 -1.54
CA ARG A 54 -7.49 -3.89 -2.06
C ARG A 54 -6.52 -2.71 -1.95
N ILE A 55 -5.59 -2.67 -2.88
CA ILE A 55 -4.47 -1.73 -2.85
C ILE A 55 -4.83 -0.51 -3.68
N LEU A 56 -4.48 0.66 -3.17
CA LEU A 56 -4.62 1.93 -3.85
C LEU A 56 -3.27 2.62 -3.93
N GLY A 57 -2.76 2.79 -5.16
CA GLY A 57 -1.67 3.72 -5.47
C GLY A 57 -2.24 5.13 -5.66
N ASN A 58 -1.44 6.16 -5.37
CA ASN A 58 -1.88 7.53 -5.58
C ASN A 58 -1.16 8.24 -6.73
N SER A 59 -0.43 7.49 -7.55
CA SER A 59 0.25 8.04 -8.74
C SER A 59 0.62 6.94 -9.73
N ALA A 60 0.76 7.30 -11.00
CA ALA A 60 1.12 6.39 -12.09
C ALA A 60 2.44 5.64 -11.86
N SER A 61 3.44 6.29 -11.27
CA SER A 61 4.71 5.62 -10.94
C SER A 61 4.56 4.54 -9.88
N ILE A 62 3.68 4.76 -8.90
CA ILE A 62 3.35 3.77 -7.87
C ILE A 62 2.56 2.61 -8.48
N ASP A 63 1.55 2.90 -9.30
CA ASP A 63 0.72 1.87 -9.95
C ASP A 63 1.57 0.97 -10.86
N THR A 64 2.54 1.55 -11.58
CA THR A 64 3.53 0.78 -12.38
C THR A 64 4.35 -0.17 -11.50
N MET A 65 4.87 0.30 -10.35
CA MET A 65 5.64 -0.56 -9.43
C MET A 65 4.75 -1.61 -8.76
N LEU A 66 3.51 -1.28 -8.41
CA LEU A 66 2.54 -2.21 -7.85
C LEU A 66 2.24 -3.35 -8.84
N LEU A 67 1.96 -3.05 -10.11
CA LEU A 67 1.71 -4.06 -11.15
C LEU A 67 2.92 -4.95 -11.45
N GLY A 68 4.13 -4.49 -11.13
CA GLY A 68 5.32 -5.35 -11.13
C GLY A 68 5.27 -6.46 -10.08
N VAL A 69 4.63 -6.22 -8.93
CA VAL A 69 4.67 -7.12 -7.77
C VAL A 69 3.34 -7.77 -7.42
N VAL A 70 2.20 -7.22 -7.88
CA VAL A 70 0.87 -7.83 -7.73
C VAL A 70 0.16 -7.87 -9.07
N THR A 71 -0.95 -8.59 -9.16
CA THR A 71 -1.84 -8.60 -10.33
C THR A 71 -2.88 -7.48 -10.23
N ALA A 72 -3.42 -7.03 -11.36
CA ALA A 72 -4.33 -5.87 -11.46
C ALA A 72 -5.60 -6.01 -10.60
N ASP A 73 -6.06 -7.23 -10.35
CA ASP A 73 -7.22 -7.52 -9.49
C ASP A 73 -7.03 -7.15 -8.02
N HIS A 74 -5.78 -6.91 -7.58
CA HIS A 74 -5.47 -6.37 -6.26
C HIS A 74 -5.59 -4.84 -6.20
N LEU A 75 -5.61 -4.14 -7.34
CA LEU A 75 -5.73 -2.69 -7.38
C LEU A 75 -7.21 -2.29 -7.43
N VAL A 76 -7.59 -1.33 -6.59
CA VAL A 76 -8.96 -0.81 -6.54
C VAL A 76 -9.15 0.47 -7.35
N GLY A 77 -8.06 1.10 -7.77
CA GLY A 77 -8.06 2.31 -8.61
C GLY A 77 -6.76 2.41 -9.39
N ALA A 78 -6.83 3.08 -10.54
CA ALA A 78 -5.69 3.48 -11.36
C ALA A 78 -5.89 4.90 -11.84
N THR A 79 -4.80 5.66 -12.06
CA THR A 79 -4.90 7.06 -12.47
C THR A 79 -5.40 7.19 -13.91
N GLU A 80 -5.96 8.35 -14.28
CA GLU A 80 -6.29 8.65 -15.68
C GLU A 80 -5.06 8.51 -16.58
N ALA A 81 -3.88 8.91 -16.06
CA ALA A 81 -2.62 8.79 -16.79
C ALA A 81 -2.23 7.33 -17.09
N ASP A 82 -2.54 6.40 -16.18
CA ASP A 82 -2.25 4.98 -16.40
C ASP A 82 -3.07 4.37 -17.53
N ARG A 83 -4.24 4.91 -17.78
CA ARG A 83 -5.18 4.40 -18.80
C ARG A 83 -4.95 4.97 -20.20
N ASP A 84 -4.10 5.98 -20.32
CA ASP A 84 -3.79 6.59 -21.61
C ASP A 84 -2.64 5.85 -22.31
N PRO A 85 -2.89 5.09 -23.39
CA PRO A 85 -1.84 4.35 -24.09
C PRO A 85 -0.81 5.25 -24.80
N ALA A 86 -1.08 6.57 -24.92
CA ALA A 86 -0.13 7.51 -25.48
C ALA A 86 1.00 7.86 -24.49
N ILE A 87 0.78 7.68 -23.20
CA ILE A 87 1.72 8.09 -22.13
C ILE A 87 2.06 6.97 -21.14
N SER A 88 1.30 5.88 -21.11
CA SER A 88 1.47 4.81 -20.14
C SER A 88 1.69 3.45 -20.78
N TYR A 89 2.73 2.75 -20.33
CA TYR A 89 3.03 1.37 -20.73
C TYR A 89 2.11 0.34 -20.07
N ILE A 90 1.39 0.72 -19.00
CA ILE A 90 0.50 -0.15 -18.24
C ILE A 90 -0.98 0.07 -18.60
N ALA A 91 -1.28 0.82 -19.66
CA ALA A 91 -2.66 1.18 -20.03
C ALA A 91 -3.54 -0.06 -20.24
N GLU A 92 -3.02 -1.09 -20.86
CA GLU A 92 -3.74 -2.35 -21.09
C GLU A 92 -3.98 -3.12 -19.78
N ASP A 93 -3.01 -3.11 -18.86
CA ASP A 93 -3.12 -3.79 -17.55
C ASP A 93 -4.10 -3.09 -16.61
N THR A 94 -4.32 -1.78 -16.80
CA THR A 94 -5.20 -0.98 -15.92
C THR A 94 -6.63 -0.85 -16.39
N LYS A 95 -6.96 -1.30 -17.60
CA LYS A 95 -8.28 -1.11 -18.23
C LYS A 95 -9.45 -1.65 -17.39
N ASP A 96 -9.24 -2.79 -16.74
CA ASP A 96 -10.27 -3.50 -15.96
C ASP A 96 -10.25 -3.14 -14.46
N ILE A 97 -9.33 -2.26 -14.02
CA ILE A 97 -9.31 -1.77 -12.64
C ILE A 97 -10.55 -0.88 -12.39
N PRO A 98 -11.33 -1.14 -11.31
CA PRO A 98 -12.69 -0.61 -11.20
C PRO A 98 -12.79 0.91 -11.19
N MET A 99 -11.88 1.61 -10.48
CA MET A 99 -11.97 3.06 -10.28
C MET A 99 -10.91 3.80 -11.09
N THR A 100 -11.31 4.90 -11.72
CA THR A 100 -10.37 5.86 -12.30
C THR A 100 -10.10 6.99 -11.30
N ILE A 101 -8.83 7.23 -11.02
CA ILE A 101 -8.37 8.31 -10.15
C ILE A 101 -8.13 9.54 -11.03
N PRO A 102 -8.85 10.66 -10.80
CA PRO A 102 -8.66 11.88 -11.57
C PRO A 102 -7.24 12.47 -11.39
N LEU A 103 -6.74 13.18 -12.36
CA LEU A 103 -5.48 13.94 -12.27
C LEU A 103 -5.50 14.99 -11.14
N SER A 104 -6.68 15.44 -10.73
CA SER A 104 -6.85 16.33 -9.57
C SER A 104 -6.54 15.66 -8.21
N GLY A 105 -6.35 14.35 -8.19
CA GLY A 105 -6.04 13.56 -7.01
C GLY A 105 -7.24 12.84 -6.39
N LEU A 106 -6.99 12.18 -5.26
CA LEU A 106 -7.97 11.39 -4.53
C LEU A 106 -8.75 12.24 -3.51
N SER A 107 -10.07 12.25 -3.64
CA SER A 107 -10.95 12.78 -2.60
C SER A 107 -11.24 11.74 -1.52
N MET A 108 -11.63 12.18 -0.32
CA MET A 108 -12.09 11.29 0.77
C MET A 108 -13.24 10.39 0.31
N GLU A 109 -14.13 10.90 -0.55
CA GLU A 109 -15.27 10.16 -1.08
C GLU A 109 -14.80 9.00 -1.95
N LEU A 110 -13.88 9.24 -2.89
CA LEU A 110 -13.31 8.20 -3.75
C LEU A 110 -12.58 7.12 -2.94
N VAL A 111 -11.79 7.51 -1.94
CA VAL A 111 -11.09 6.55 -1.06
C VAL A 111 -12.10 5.73 -0.27
N THR A 112 -13.15 6.36 0.27
CA THR A 112 -14.20 5.67 1.03
C THR A 112 -14.98 4.69 0.14
N GLN A 113 -15.24 5.06 -1.11
CA GLN A 113 -15.90 4.20 -2.09
C GLN A 113 -15.01 3.01 -2.47
N ALA A 114 -13.74 3.26 -2.71
CA ALA A 114 -12.77 2.23 -3.07
C ALA A 114 -12.50 1.23 -1.94
N ARG A 115 -12.64 1.64 -0.68
CA ARG A 115 -12.38 0.83 0.51
C ARG A 115 -11.07 0.06 0.43
N PRO A 116 -9.93 0.73 0.25
CA PRO A 116 -8.64 0.06 0.21
C PRO A 116 -8.26 -0.48 1.59
N ASP A 117 -7.51 -1.57 1.62
CA ASP A 117 -6.90 -2.13 2.83
C ASP A 117 -5.40 -1.76 2.94
N LEU A 118 -4.85 -1.14 1.90
CA LEU A 118 -3.52 -0.53 1.87
C LEU A 118 -3.54 0.66 0.90
N VAL A 119 -2.94 1.77 1.31
CA VAL A 119 -2.56 2.86 0.43
C VAL A 119 -1.04 2.91 0.30
N VAL A 120 -0.54 2.98 -0.93
CA VAL A 120 0.86 3.30 -1.23
C VAL A 120 0.91 4.72 -1.77
N ALA A 121 1.69 5.57 -1.12
CA ALA A 121 1.86 6.98 -1.45
C ALA A 121 3.34 7.33 -1.56
N SER A 122 3.67 8.51 -2.08
CA SER A 122 5.05 8.98 -2.15
C SER A 122 5.31 10.12 -1.17
N THR A 123 6.60 10.42 -0.94
CA THR A 123 7.01 11.61 -0.17
C THR A 123 6.58 12.93 -0.82
N TYR A 124 6.12 12.91 -2.07
CA TYR A 124 5.52 14.08 -2.74
C TYR A 124 4.05 14.29 -2.41
N THR A 125 3.40 13.30 -1.77
CA THR A 125 1.99 13.39 -1.37
C THR A 125 1.83 14.43 -0.27
N LYS A 126 0.83 15.28 -0.39
CA LYS A 126 0.55 16.31 0.62
C LYS A 126 0.26 15.69 1.98
N GLY A 127 0.78 16.28 3.05
CA GLY A 127 0.61 15.79 4.41
C GLY A 127 -0.87 15.67 4.85
N GLU A 128 -1.72 16.56 4.34
CA GLU A 128 -3.17 16.51 4.57
C GLU A 128 -3.81 15.26 3.99
N GLU A 129 -3.38 14.86 2.80
CA GLU A 129 -3.85 13.65 2.12
C GLU A 129 -3.40 12.38 2.85
N LEU A 130 -2.14 12.30 3.26
CA LEU A 130 -1.64 11.19 4.09
C LEU A 130 -2.39 11.11 5.43
N THR A 131 -2.71 12.26 6.03
CA THR A 131 -3.48 12.34 7.27
C THR A 131 -4.91 11.86 7.05
N MET A 132 -5.54 12.21 5.93
CA MET A 132 -6.87 11.74 5.55
C MET A 132 -6.93 10.20 5.51
N TYR A 133 -5.99 9.55 4.81
CA TYR A 133 -5.96 8.08 4.72
C TYR A 133 -5.81 7.43 6.10
N ARG A 134 -4.89 7.96 6.94
CA ARG A 134 -4.65 7.46 8.29
C ARG A 134 -5.88 7.62 9.19
N ASN A 135 -6.61 8.73 9.08
CA ASN A 135 -7.85 8.98 9.84
C ASN A 135 -8.97 8.02 9.43
N LEU A 136 -8.97 7.50 8.21
CA LEU A 136 -9.87 6.43 7.77
C LEU A 136 -9.46 5.05 8.30
N GLY A 137 -8.36 4.97 9.06
CA GLY A 137 -7.84 3.72 9.61
C GLY A 137 -7.09 2.85 8.60
N ILE A 138 -6.75 3.38 7.43
CA ILE A 138 -6.08 2.64 6.36
C ILE A 138 -4.56 2.69 6.60
N PRO A 139 -3.84 1.55 6.54
CA PRO A 139 -2.39 1.55 6.51
C PRO A 139 -1.87 2.35 5.31
N VAL A 140 -0.92 3.25 5.55
CA VAL A 140 -0.28 4.05 4.51
C VAL A 140 1.20 3.77 4.51
N VAL A 141 1.71 3.22 3.42
CA VAL A 141 3.14 3.00 3.18
C VAL A 141 3.63 4.09 2.24
N VAL A 142 4.64 4.84 2.66
CA VAL A 142 5.21 5.94 1.89
C VAL A 142 6.52 5.49 1.26
N ILE A 143 6.65 5.68 -0.05
CA ILE A 143 7.90 5.50 -0.80
C ILE A 143 8.54 6.83 -1.15
N ASP A 144 9.82 6.84 -1.51
CA ASP A 144 10.54 8.10 -1.78
C ASP A 144 10.17 8.72 -3.14
N GLY A 145 9.80 7.89 -4.08
CA GLY A 145 9.59 8.26 -5.48
C GLY A 145 10.90 8.25 -6.29
N PRO A 146 10.79 8.04 -7.61
CA PRO A 146 11.91 7.68 -8.46
C PRO A 146 12.85 8.87 -8.74
N ARG A 147 14.01 8.91 -8.11
CA ARG A 147 15.09 9.88 -8.38
C ARG A 147 16.34 9.23 -8.99
N SER A 148 16.47 7.92 -8.85
CA SER A 148 17.56 7.13 -9.40
C SER A 148 17.12 5.67 -9.57
N ILE A 149 17.86 4.90 -10.36
CA ILE A 149 17.59 3.46 -10.52
C ILE A 149 17.67 2.75 -9.16
N GLN A 150 18.63 3.10 -8.31
CA GLN A 150 18.73 2.50 -6.98
C GLN A 150 17.50 2.81 -6.13
N GLN A 151 17.01 4.06 -6.17
CA GLN A 151 15.81 4.45 -5.44
C GLN A 151 14.58 3.66 -5.91
N VAL A 152 14.39 3.46 -7.22
CA VAL A 152 13.31 2.62 -7.74
C VAL A 152 13.37 1.20 -7.19
N LYS A 153 14.57 0.60 -7.11
CA LYS A 153 14.73 -0.75 -6.54
C LYS A 153 14.37 -0.79 -5.05
N ASP A 154 14.74 0.25 -4.30
CA ASP A 154 14.43 0.34 -2.87
C ASP A 154 12.93 0.54 -2.67
N ASP A 155 12.28 1.36 -3.49
CA ASP A 155 10.82 1.55 -3.49
C ASP A 155 10.08 0.24 -3.84
N VAL A 156 10.56 -0.51 -4.85
CA VAL A 156 9.99 -1.84 -5.19
C VAL A 156 10.12 -2.80 -4.01
N ARG A 157 11.23 -2.79 -3.25
CA ARG A 157 11.37 -3.61 -2.05
C ARG A 157 10.39 -3.23 -0.96
N ILE A 158 10.19 -1.93 -0.71
CA ILE A 158 9.23 -1.44 0.28
C ILE A 158 7.81 -1.87 -0.13
N ILE A 159 7.43 -1.64 -1.38
CA ILE A 159 6.12 -2.04 -1.91
C ILE A 159 5.92 -3.55 -1.80
N ALA A 160 6.88 -4.35 -2.28
CA ALA A 160 6.82 -5.81 -2.23
C ALA A 160 6.71 -6.34 -0.80
N ALA A 161 7.40 -5.70 0.16
CA ALA A 161 7.25 -6.04 1.57
C ALA A 161 5.86 -5.68 2.10
N ALA A 162 5.30 -4.54 1.69
CA ALA A 162 3.99 -4.06 2.12
C ALA A 162 2.84 -4.95 1.58
N VAL A 163 2.98 -5.47 0.37
CA VAL A 163 1.96 -6.35 -0.24
C VAL A 163 2.22 -7.85 0.02
N GLY A 164 3.28 -8.19 0.77
CA GLY A 164 3.61 -9.59 1.11
C GLY A 164 4.20 -10.41 -0.04
N GLU A 165 4.81 -9.73 -1.05
CA GLU A 165 5.35 -10.33 -2.28
C GLU A 165 6.87 -10.08 -2.43
N LYS A 166 7.64 -10.23 -1.35
CA LYS A 166 9.09 -9.92 -1.33
C LYS A 166 9.87 -10.63 -2.42
N GLU A 167 9.60 -11.92 -2.65
CA GLU A 167 10.29 -12.69 -3.68
C GLU A 167 10.01 -12.16 -5.08
N ARG A 168 8.75 -11.79 -5.35
CA ARG A 168 8.37 -11.18 -6.63
C ARG A 168 9.04 -9.82 -6.82
N GLY A 169 9.15 -9.01 -5.78
CA GLY A 169 9.91 -7.76 -5.81
C GLY A 169 11.37 -7.95 -6.18
N GLU A 170 12.07 -8.93 -5.59
CA GLU A 170 13.45 -9.23 -5.95
C GLU A 170 13.58 -9.80 -7.38
N ASN A 171 12.56 -10.51 -7.89
CA ASN A 171 12.53 -10.94 -9.29
C ASN A 171 12.46 -9.75 -10.25
N VAL A 172 11.60 -8.78 -9.97
CA VAL A 172 11.50 -7.53 -10.74
C VAL A 172 12.84 -6.81 -10.76
N ILE A 173 13.49 -6.69 -9.61
CA ILE A 173 14.78 -6.01 -9.49
C ILE A 173 15.88 -6.75 -10.30
N ARG A 174 15.91 -8.07 -10.25
CA ARG A 174 16.87 -8.86 -11.06
C ARG A 174 16.65 -8.67 -12.55
N GLU A 175 15.42 -8.60 -13.00
CA GLU A 175 15.08 -8.34 -14.39
C GLU A 175 15.49 -6.92 -14.81
N MET A 176 15.25 -5.92 -13.97
CA MET A 176 15.77 -4.56 -14.19
C MET A 176 17.28 -4.54 -14.34
N ASP A 177 18.02 -5.23 -13.44
CA ASP A 177 19.47 -5.30 -13.48
C ASP A 177 19.98 -5.96 -14.77
N ARG A 178 19.32 -7.01 -15.22
CA ARG A 178 19.65 -7.70 -16.47
C ARG A 178 19.49 -6.75 -17.66
N GLN A 179 18.35 -6.04 -17.75
CA GLN A 179 18.09 -5.11 -18.85
C GLN A 179 19.06 -3.92 -18.84
N LEU A 180 19.35 -3.36 -17.67
CA LEU A 180 20.32 -2.29 -17.52
C LEU A 180 21.71 -2.72 -17.97
N LYS A 181 22.12 -3.95 -17.61
CA LYS A 181 23.41 -4.50 -18.06
C LYS A 181 23.47 -4.65 -19.58
N GLU A 182 22.40 -5.09 -20.23
CA GLU A 182 22.35 -5.18 -21.70
C GLU A 182 22.50 -3.81 -22.36
N VAL A 183 21.89 -2.77 -21.77
CA VAL A 183 22.08 -1.39 -22.23
C VAL A 183 23.52 -0.95 -22.04
N ASP A 184 24.11 -1.18 -20.86
CA ASP A 184 25.51 -0.82 -20.59
C ASP A 184 26.49 -1.56 -21.51
N ASP A 185 26.28 -2.86 -21.74
CA ASP A 185 27.10 -3.65 -22.65
C ASP A 185 27.03 -3.13 -24.10
N THR A 186 25.84 -2.66 -24.50
CA THR A 186 25.60 -2.06 -25.83
C THR A 186 26.23 -0.67 -25.97
N LEU A 187 26.07 0.18 -24.94
CA LEU A 187 26.55 1.56 -24.94
C LEU A 187 28.05 1.65 -24.58
N GLY A 188 28.55 0.77 -23.71
CA GLY A 188 29.95 0.75 -23.26
C GLY A 188 30.93 0.47 -24.38
N ALA A 189 30.49 -0.17 -25.48
CA ALA A 189 31.24 -0.35 -26.70
C ALA A 189 31.35 0.92 -27.59
N ARG A 190 30.60 2.00 -27.25
CA ARG A 190 30.59 3.26 -28.02
C ARG A 190 31.71 4.18 -27.53
N THR A 191 32.59 4.58 -28.41
CA THR A 191 33.69 5.54 -28.18
C THR A 191 33.30 6.97 -28.56
N ASP A 192 32.06 7.20 -29.00
CA ASP A 192 31.58 8.50 -29.49
C ASP A 192 31.51 9.54 -28.37
N LYS A 193 31.77 10.81 -28.71
CA LYS A 193 31.56 11.92 -27.76
C LYS A 193 30.10 11.96 -27.29
N LYS A 194 29.91 12.00 -25.98
CA LYS A 194 28.55 12.19 -25.42
C LYS A 194 27.97 13.51 -25.95
N PRO A 195 26.72 13.52 -26.43
CA PRO A 195 26.05 14.75 -26.84
C PRO A 195 25.87 15.68 -25.64
N VAL A 196 25.94 16.98 -25.88
CA VAL A 196 25.55 17.99 -24.90
C VAL A 196 24.05 18.27 -25.12
N VAL A 197 23.25 18.02 -24.12
CA VAL A 197 21.79 18.24 -24.16
C VAL A 197 21.47 19.46 -23.30
N TYR A 198 20.78 20.44 -23.88
CA TYR A 198 20.19 21.56 -23.15
C TYR A 198 18.70 21.26 -22.97
N LEU A 199 18.25 21.28 -21.70
CA LEU A 199 16.83 21.26 -21.37
C LEU A 199 16.35 22.71 -21.33
N VAL A 200 15.39 23.08 -22.16
CA VAL A 200 14.73 24.38 -22.20
C VAL A 200 13.34 24.28 -21.61
#